data_5af37365e365ad7726d43401da033286
#
_entry.id   5af37365e365ad7726d43401da033286
#
_cell.length_a   1.000
_cell.length_b   1.000
_cell.length_c   1.000
_cell.angle_alpha   90.00
_cell.angle_beta   90.00
_cell.angle_gamma   90.00
#
_symmetry.space_group_name_H-M   'P 1'
#
loop_
_entity.id
_entity.type
_entity.pdbx_description
1 polymer ?
#
loop_
_entity_poly.entity_id
_entity_poly.type
_entity_poly.pdbx_seq_one_letter_code
_entity_poly.pdbx_strand_id
1 'polypeptide(L)'
;MASYRVREGSITSADSFSNLGSLYGQSTSSSVQVPANTSAIVGIIAAVSQDGATADNCTFAIQLTGDGLSEQQTLTIGSATNVGTETSDGTTNLPFALDVAIPVTASNQVSIAGAMDADMGEAQMSVTLVFA
;
A
#
# COMPACT_ATOMS: atom_id res chain seq x y z
N MET A 1 15.94 -4.49 -15.43
CA MET A 1 15.11 -5.57 -14.85
C MET A 1 14.32 -5.01 -13.70
N ALA A 2 13.02 -5.28 -13.63
CA ALA A 2 12.18 -4.81 -12.55
C ALA A 2 12.41 -5.64 -11.28
N SER A 3 12.39 -4.98 -10.13
CA SER A 3 12.43 -5.62 -8.82
C SER A 3 11.18 -5.27 -8.04
N TYR A 4 10.70 -6.21 -7.25
CA TYR A 4 9.45 -6.11 -6.52
C TYR A 4 9.71 -6.13 -5.02
N ARG A 5 9.01 -5.28 -4.27
CA ARG A 5 9.02 -5.28 -2.81
C ARG A 5 7.59 -5.17 -2.30
N VAL A 6 7.22 -6.05 -1.40
CA VAL A 6 5.85 -6.18 -0.90
C VAL A 6 5.80 -5.89 0.59
N ARG A 7 4.77 -5.16 0.99
CA ARG A 7 4.39 -4.97 2.40
C ARG A 7 2.89 -5.13 2.55
N GLU A 8 2.47 -5.69 3.66
CA GLU A 8 1.05 -5.81 3.97
C GLU A 8 0.78 -5.56 5.45
N GLY A 9 -0.44 -5.23 5.79
CA GLY A 9 -0.83 -5.00 7.17
C GLY A 9 -2.25 -4.50 7.28
N SER A 10 -2.70 -4.39 8.53
CA SER A 10 -4.01 -3.84 8.84
C SER A 10 -4.03 -2.34 8.60
N ILE A 11 -5.12 -1.87 8.03
CA ILE A 11 -5.39 -0.44 7.88
C ILE A 11 -6.60 -0.07 8.70
N THR A 12 -6.64 1.17 9.16
CA THR A 12 -7.73 1.71 9.98
C THR A 12 -8.44 2.83 9.23
N SER A 13 -9.58 3.20 9.79
CA SER A 13 -10.40 4.26 9.23
C SER A 13 -9.72 5.62 9.26
N ALA A 14 -10.27 6.46 8.47
CA ALA A 14 -10.07 7.88 8.20
C ALA A 14 -8.95 8.61 8.96
N ASP A 15 -8.22 9.38 8.21
CA ASP A 15 -7.25 10.37 8.70
C ASP A 15 -5.98 9.81 9.34
N SER A 16 -5.75 8.49 9.27
CA SER A 16 -4.58 7.89 9.89
C SER A 16 -3.94 6.84 8.97
N PHE A 17 -2.68 7.03 8.64
CA PHE A 17 -1.90 6.04 7.91
C PHE A 17 -1.29 5.03 8.89
N SER A 18 -1.49 3.74 8.59
CA SER A 18 -0.93 2.63 9.35
C SER A 18 0.23 2.01 8.58
N ASN A 19 1.34 1.78 9.26
CA ASN A 19 2.52 1.17 8.65
C ASN A 19 2.21 -0.26 8.22
N LEU A 20 2.59 -0.60 6.99
CA LEU A 20 2.46 -1.94 6.45
C LEU A 20 3.76 -2.71 6.69
N GLY A 21 3.66 -3.84 7.37
CA GLY A 21 4.80 -4.67 7.70
C GLY A 21 5.20 -5.64 6.60
N SER A 22 6.04 -6.59 6.94
CA SER A 22 6.41 -7.65 6.00
C SER A 22 5.33 -8.73 5.94
N LEU A 23 5.38 -9.51 4.87
CA LEU A 23 4.49 -10.65 4.69
C LEU A 23 4.60 -11.65 5.85
N TYR A 24 3.47 -12.22 6.24
CA TYR A 24 3.38 -13.28 7.25
C TYR A 24 3.91 -12.88 8.64
N GLY A 25 3.92 -11.60 8.95
CA GLY A 25 4.38 -11.12 10.26
C GLY A 25 5.86 -11.38 10.55
N GLN A 26 6.67 -11.63 9.55
CA GLN A 26 8.10 -11.89 9.72
C GLN A 26 8.88 -10.66 10.18
N SER A 27 8.34 -9.48 9.97
CA SER A 27 8.92 -8.23 10.40
C SER A 27 7.81 -7.20 10.60
N THR A 28 7.97 -6.33 11.58
CA THR A 28 7.08 -5.19 11.76
C THR A 28 7.54 -3.95 10.99
N SER A 29 8.69 -4.03 10.32
CA SER A 29 9.24 -2.92 9.57
C SER A 29 8.43 -2.66 8.30
N SER A 30 7.95 -1.43 8.15
CA SER A 30 7.31 -0.97 6.92
C SER A 30 8.31 -0.54 5.84
N SER A 31 9.59 -0.47 6.18
CA SER A 31 10.62 -0.03 5.25
C SER A 31 11.09 -1.15 4.35
N VAL A 32 11.25 -0.82 3.08
CA VAL A 32 11.94 -1.66 2.10
C VAL A 32 13.20 -0.94 1.63
N GLN A 33 14.25 -1.70 1.40
CA GLN A 33 15.44 -1.14 0.77
C GLN A 33 15.21 -1.01 -0.72
N VAL A 34 15.51 0.17 -1.26
CA VAL A 34 15.50 0.39 -2.70
C VAL A 34 16.57 -0.52 -3.33
N PRO A 35 16.20 -1.38 -4.29
CA PRO A 35 17.17 -2.31 -4.88
C PRO A 35 18.33 -1.60 -5.56
N ALA A 36 19.51 -2.22 -5.51
CA ALA A 36 20.67 -1.73 -6.23
C ALA A 36 20.38 -1.66 -7.75
N ASN A 37 20.97 -0.69 -8.40
CA ASN A 37 20.82 -0.47 -9.84
C ASN A 37 19.40 -0.10 -10.29
N THR A 38 18.58 0.40 -9.36
CA THR A 38 17.28 0.99 -9.69
C THR A 38 17.27 2.47 -9.38
N SER A 39 16.45 3.24 -10.07
CA SER A 39 16.37 4.69 -9.92
C SER A 39 14.96 5.22 -9.78
N ALA A 40 13.95 4.39 -9.93
CA ALA A 40 12.56 4.83 -9.85
C ALA A 40 11.61 3.72 -9.39
N ILE A 41 10.52 4.12 -8.77
CA ILE A 41 9.31 3.28 -8.65
C ILE A 41 8.53 3.50 -9.94
N VAL A 42 8.33 2.43 -10.69
CA VAL A 42 7.65 2.48 -12.00
C VAL A 42 6.26 1.88 -11.97
N GLY A 43 5.89 1.24 -10.86
CA GLY A 43 4.56 0.67 -10.70
C GLY A 43 4.23 0.42 -9.25
N ILE A 44 2.94 0.41 -8.95
CA ILE A 44 2.39 0.07 -7.64
C ILE A 44 1.23 -0.87 -7.87
N ILE A 45 1.25 -2.01 -7.20
CA ILE A 45 0.17 -3.00 -7.22
C ILE A 45 -0.40 -3.07 -5.82
N ALA A 46 -1.69 -2.84 -5.66
CA ALA A 46 -2.33 -2.85 -4.37
C ALA A 46 -3.58 -3.73 -4.37
N ALA A 47 -3.84 -4.34 -3.23
CA ALA A 47 -5.05 -5.11 -2.98
C ALA A 47 -5.50 -4.88 -1.55
N VAL A 48 -6.82 -4.94 -1.32
CA VAL A 48 -7.42 -4.83 0.00
C VAL A 48 -8.28 -6.05 0.24
N SER A 49 -8.14 -6.65 1.42
CA SER A 49 -9.07 -7.67 1.91
C SER A 49 -9.80 -7.15 3.14
N GLN A 50 -11.05 -7.53 3.27
CA GLN A 50 -11.92 -7.10 4.36
C GLN A 50 -12.58 -8.31 4.98
N ASP A 51 -12.59 -8.34 6.31
CA ASP A 51 -13.26 -9.36 7.10
C ASP A 51 -14.69 -8.88 7.44
N GLY A 52 -15.63 -9.39 6.68
CA GLY A 52 -17.07 -9.38 6.92
C GLY A 52 -17.68 -8.13 7.58
N ALA A 53 -17.59 -6.98 7.01
CA ALA A 53 -18.04 -5.79 7.69
C ALA A 53 -19.05 -4.96 6.90
N THR A 54 -19.25 -3.76 7.34
CA THR A 54 -20.15 -2.81 6.73
C THR A 54 -19.79 -2.56 5.27
N ALA A 55 -20.76 -2.76 4.41
CA ALA A 55 -20.59 -2.54 2.98
C ALA A 55 -20.69 -1.04 2.69
N ASP A 56 -19.57 -0.39 2.54
CA ASP A 56 -19.51 1.03 2.26
C ASP A 56 -18.57 1.33 1.09
N ASN A 57 -18.77 2.48 0.47
CA ASN A 57 -17.80 2.99 -0.49
C ASN A 57 -16.58 3.51 0.27
N CYS A 58 -15.42 3.10 -0.15
CA CYS A 58 -14.19 3.51 0.51
C CYS A 58 -13.11 3.83 -0.52
N THR A 59 -12.39 4.89 -0.27
CA THR A 59 -11.21 5.26 -1.04
C THR A 59 -9.98 4.92 -0.23
N PHE A 60 -9.00 4.32 -0.89
CA PHE A 60 -7.77 3.86 -0.27
C PHE A 60 -6.61 4.72 -0.74
N ALA A 61 -5.69 4.97 0.18
CA ALA A 61 -4.48 5.74 -0.11
C ALA A 61 -3.26 5.05 0.49
N ILE A 62 -2.11 5.30 -0.12
CA ILE A 62 -0.82 4.94 0.44
C ILE A 62 0.03 6.18 0.64
N GLN A 63 0.94 6.08 1.59
CA GLN A 63 1.94 7.10 1.84
C GLN A 63 3.32 6.46 1.78
N LEU A 64 4.20 7.05 0.99
CA LEU A 64 5.59 6.62 0.86
C LEU A 64 6.48 7.69 1.47
N THR A 65 7.34 7.28 2.40
CA THR A 65 8.26 8.17 3.11
C THR A 65 9.65 7.53 3.15
N GLY A 66 10.63 8.27 3.62
CA GLY A 66 11.96 7.76 3.85
C GLY A 66 13.04 8.44 3.00
N ASP A 67 14.28 8.13 3.31
CA ASP A 67 15.46 8.73 2.66
C ASP A 67 15.71 8.20 1.24
N GLY A 68 15.00 7.15 0.85
CA GLY A 68 14.98 6.68 -0.54
C GLY A 68 14.21 7.60 -1.49
N LEU A 69 13.42 8.54 -0.95
CA LEU A 69 12.63 9.49 -1.72
C LEU A 69 13.16 10.90 -1.50
N SER A 70 13.06 11.75 -2.53
CA SER A 70 13.37 13.19 -2.37
C SER A 70 12.30 13.91 -1.56
N GLU A 71 11.06 13.45 -1.61
CA GLU A 71 9.95 13.99 -0.84
C GLU A 71 8.90 12.91 -0.56
N GLN A 72 8.09 13.12 0.47
CA GLN A 72 7.00 12.23 0.80
C GLN A 72 5.95 12.21 -0.33
N GLN A 73 5.44 11.02 -0.63
CA GLN A 73 4.37 10.82 -1.61
C GLN A 73 3.11 10.33 -0.90
N THR A 74 1.98 10.95 -1.21
CA THR A 74 0.66 10.48 -0.77
C THR A 74 -0.18 10.24 -2.03
N LEU A 75 -0.62 9.00 -2.21
CA LEU A 75 -1.25 8.57 -3.45
C LEU A 75 -2.62 7.94 -3.14
N THR A 76 -3.66 8.42 -3.79
CA THR A 76 -4.95 7.74 -3.82
C THR A 76 -4.85 6.59 -4.82
N ILE A 77 -4.99 5.36 -4.34
CA ILE A 77 -4.72 4.18 -5.17
C ILE A 77 -5.96 3.47 -5.66
N GLY A 78 -7.13 3.94 -5.30
CA GLY A 78 -8.38 3.41 -5.83
C GLY A 78 -9.51 3.47 -4.83
N SER A 79 -10.67 3.07 -5.30
CA SER A 79 -11.89 2.99 -4.51
C SER A 79 -12.51 1.61 -4.67
N ALA A 80 -13.16 1.16 -3.64
CA ALA A 80 -13.89 -0.11 -3.65
C ALA A 80 -15.21 0.04 -2.92
N THR A 81 -16.19 -0.73 -3.37
CA THR A 81 -17.50 -0.85 -2.72
C THR A 81 -17.72 -2.32 -2.38
N ASN A 82 -18.18 -2.59 -1.19
CA ASN A 82 -18.51 -3.95 -0.78
C ASN A 82 -17.34 -4.92 -0.97
N VAL A 83 -16.17 -4.58 -0.47
CA VAL A 83 -15.02 -5.48 -0.52
C VAL A 83 -15.33 -6.78 0.19
N GLY A 84 -16.01 -6.69 1.34
CA GLY A 84 -16.58 -7.83 2.05
C GLY A 84 -18.08 -7.65 2.29
N THR A 85 -18.71 -8.61 2.90
CA THR A 85 -20.10 -8.54 3.34
C THR A 85 -20.18 -8.91 4.82
N GLU A 86 -21.33 -8.67 5.45
CA GLU A 86 -21.55 -9.03 6.87
C GLU A 86 -21.30 -10.51 7.17
N THR A 87 -21.37 -11.37 6.17
CA THR A 87 -21.26 -12.82 6.31
C THR A 87 -20.07 -13.42 5.55
N SER A 88 -19.33 -12.62 4.80
CA SER A 88 -18.26 -13.12 3.94
C SER A 88 -17.12 -12.13 3.88
N ASP A 89 -15.91 -12.66 3.90
CA ASP A 89 -14.71 -11.90 3.59
C ASP A 89 -14.70 -11.55 2.11
N GLY A 90 -14.02 -10.46 1.78
CA GLY A 90 -13.83 -10.04 0.40
C GLY A 90 -12.43 -9.56 0.15
N THR A 91 -11.99 -9.71 -1.10
CA THR A 91 -10.70 -9.18 -1.56
C THR A 91 -10.91 -8.46 -2.87
N THR A 92 -10.32 -7.30 -3.02
CA THR A 92 -10.34 -6.55 -4.27
C THR A 92 -8.95 -6.02 -4.60
N ASN A 93 -8.64 -6.05 -5.89
CA ASN A 93 -7.46 -5.37 -6.42
C ASN A 93 -7.83 -3.91 -6.68
N LEU A 94 -6.95 -3.01 -6.26
CA LEU A 94 -7.13 -1.58 -6.47
C LEU A 94 -6.42 -1.18 -7.76
N PRO A 95 -7.17 -0.78 -8.79
CA PRO A 95 -6.57 -0.35 -10.05
C PRO A 95 -5.84 0.97 -9.83
N PHE A 96 -4.55 0.96 -10.09
CA PHE A 96 -3.73 2.17 -9.99
C PHE A 96 -2.62 2.14 -11.04
N ALA A 97 -2.43 3.25 -11.71
CA ALA A 97 -1.34 3.44 -12.65
C ALA A 97 -0.57 4.71 -12.30
N LEU A 98 0.74 4.61 -12.24
CA LEU A 98 1.59 5.79 -12.10
C LEU A 98 1.70 6.52 -13.44
N ASP A 99 1.28 7.78 -13.47
CA ASP A 99 1.46 8.63 -14.64
C ASP A 99 2.93 8.97 -14.85
N VAL A 100 3.65 9.16 -13.74
CA VAL A 100 5.07 9.52 -13.74
C VAL A 100 5.79 8.66 -12.73
N ALA A 101 6.91 8.07 -13.12
CA ALA A 101 7.75 7.30 -12.22
C ALA A 101 8.26 8.17 -11.06
N ILE A 102 8.33 7.59 -9.86
CA ILE A 102 8.80 8.26 -8.65
C ILE A 102 10.29 8.02 -8.51
N PRO A 103 11.14 9.06 -8.58
CA PRO A 103 12.58 8.90 -8.41
C PRO A 103 12.93 8.36 -7.02
N VAL A 104 13.87 7.43 -6.97
CA VAL A 104 14.38 6.87 -5.71
C VAL A 104 15.91 6.82 -5.71
N THR A 105 16.47 6.71 -4.51
CA THR A 105 17.91 6.54 -4.32
C THR A 105 18.18 5.09 -3.92
N ALA A 106 18.96 4.39 -4.75
CA ALA A 106 19.32 2.99 -4.52
C ALA A 106 19.99 2.80 -3.15
N SER A 107 19.71 1.67 -2.52
CA SER A 107 20.21 1.27 -1.20
C SER A 107 19.66 2.06 -0.01
N ASN A 108 18.92 3.12 -0.24
CA ASN A 108 18.20 3.83 0.82
C ASN A 108 16.84 3.18 1.10
N GLN A 109 16.09 3.71 2.04
CA GLN A 109 14.86 3.09 2.53
C GLN A 109 13.61 3.85 2.08
N VAL A 110 12.57 3.09 1.76
CA VAL A 110 11.22 3.62 1.53
C VAL A 110 10.26 2.90 2.48
N SER A 111 9.53 3.67 3.27
CA SER A 111 8.50 3.14 4.16
C SER A 111 7.12 3.27 3.52
N ILE A 112 6.27 2.27 3.75
CA ILE A 112 4.95 2.19 3.14
C ILE A 112 3.90 2.19 4.24
N ALA A 113 2.92 3.07 4.13
CA ALA A 113 1.75 3.10 5.01
C ALA A 113 0.48 3.16 4.18
N GLY A 114 -0.60 2.63 4.72
CA GLY A 114 -1.89 2.60 4.05
C GLY A 114 -3.00 3.19 4.92
N ALA A 115 -4.04 3.68 4.27
CA ALA A 115 -5.22 4.22 4.92
C ALA A 115 -6.47 4.03 4.07
N MET A 116 -7.62 4.15 4.71
CA MET A 116 -8.92 4.23 4.06
C MET A 116 -9.70 5.42 4.60
N ASP A 117 -10.60 5.98 3.80
CA ASP A 117 -11.35 7.20 4.17
C ASP A 117 -12.65 6.92 4.94
N ALA A 118 -13.06 5.68 5.03
CA ALA A 118 -14.23 5.27 5.79
C ALA A 118 -13.93 4.00 6.58
N ASP A 119 -14.66 3.79 7.67
CA ASP A 119 -14.51 2.58 8.47
C ASP A 119 -15.30 1.45 7.82
N MET A 120 -14.59 0.52 7.23
CA MET A 120 -15.13 -0.70 6.65
C MET A 120 -14.90 -1.92 7.55
N GLY A 121 -14.62 -1.72 8.83
CA GLY A 121 -14.25 -2.78 9.74
C GLY A 121 -12.78 -3.16 9.64
N GLU A 122 -12.47 -4.42 9.92
CA GLU A 122 -11.10 -4.90 9.79
C GLU A 122 -10.74 -5.05 8.32
N ALA A 123 -9.72 -4.34 7.88
CA ALA A 123 -9.22 -4.43 6.53
C ALA A 123 -7.70 -4.60 6.54
N GLN A 124 -7.20 -5.31 5.56
CA GLN A 124 -5.76 -5.46 5.33
C GLN A 124 -5.42 -5.02 3.92
N MET A 125 -4.31 -4.33 3.79
CA MET A 125 -3.83 -3.85 2.50
C MET A 125 -2.49 -4.49 2.18
N SER A 126 -2.35 -4.91 0.95
CA SER A 126 -1.08 -5.38 0.39
C SER A 126 -0.63 -4.39 -0.68
N VAL A 127 0.61 -3.95 -0.60
CA VAL A 127 1.20 -3.02 -1.57
C VAL A 127 2.51 -3.60 -2.09
N THR A 128 2.62 -3.67 -3.40
CA THR A 128 3.85 -4.05 -4.09
C THR A 128 4.41 -2.83 -4.82
N LEU A 129 5.63 -2.45 -4.48
CA LEU A 129 6.37 -1.44 -5.24
C LEU A 129 7.21 -2.11 -6.30
N VAL A 130 7.13 -1.61 -7.52
CA VAL A 130 7.92 -2.10 -8.66
C VAL A 130 9.00 -1.07 -8.96
N PHE A 131 10.25 -1.48 -8.81
CA PHE A 131 11.42 -0.65 -9.04
C PHE A 131 12.10 -1.00 -10.37
N ALA A 132 12.60 -0.01 -11.03
CA ALA A 132 13.41 -0.20 -12.23
C ALA A 132 14.58 0.80 -12.34
#